data_506d913c041bcf73769a0d94207d0ccd
#
_entry.id   506d913c041bcf73769a0d94207d0ccd
#
_cell.length_a   1.000
_cell.length_b   1.000
_cell.length_c   1.000
_cell.angle_alpha   90.00
_cell.angle_beta   90.00
_cell.angle_gamma   90.00
#
_symmetry.space_group_name_H-M   'P 1'
#
loop_
_entity.id
_entity.type
_entity.pdbx_description
1 polymer ?
#
loop_
_entity_poly.entity_id
_entity_poly.type
_entity_poly.pdbx_seq_one_letter_code
_entity_poly.pdbx_strand_id
1 'polypeptide(L)'
;EETGCDLWVVEREHLDACEYIEAWLTDAGLDGSAQWRSRYDEWLSYFDDLDVTGVSLGWITLTKAGRDDPDLCFEEWPWQVAQPIGETMARRAQAVTWACLSDEGLLARRWRIAPNVDSETAGRPGATDPEHIVLRQRRGLCRAVEMTTASGGVLGACDGELTLAQITDAVSAILEVDHDALLIEVLPLVRE
;
A
#
# COMPACT_ATOMS: atom_id res chain seq x y z
N GLU A 1 -5.61 -8.91 28.40
CA GLU A 1 -6.18 -9.67 27.25
C GLU A 1 -5.62 -9.03 26.00
N GLU A 2 -4.83 -9.80 25.25
CA GLU A 2 -4.35 -9.38 23.95
C GLU A 2 -5.56 -9.20 23.05
N THR A 3 -5.68 -8.02 22.47
CA THR A 3 -6.92 -7.61 21.79
C THR A 3 -7.08 -8.21 20.40
N GLY A 4 -6.04 -8.86 19.84
CA GLY A 4 -6.05 -9.44 18.49
C GLY A 4 -6.49 -8.42 17.41
N CYS A 5 -6.02 -7.18 17.53
CA CYS A 5 -6.34 -6.09 16.61
C CYS A 5 -5.23 -5.87 15.61
N ASP A 6 -5.57 -5.95 14.32
CA ASP A 6 -4.68 -5.46 13.26
C ASP A 6 -4.60 -3.92 13.33
N LEU A 7 -3.41 -3.38 13.11
CA LEU A 7 -3.15 -1.94 13.04
C LEU A 7 -2.60 -1.59 11.66
N TRP A 8 -3.21 -0.60 11.03
CA TRP A 8 -2.69 0.00 9.80
C TRP A 8 -2.55 1.49 9.97
N VAL A 9 -1.31 1.98 9.94
CA VAL A 9 -0.95 3.39 9.98
C VAL A 9 -0.42 3.80 8.61
N VAL A 10 -1.06 4.78 8.01
CA VAL A 10 -0.64 5.37 6.73
C VAL A 10 -0.27 6.82 6.99
N GLU A 11 1.02 7.11 6.98
CA GLU A 11 1.54 8.47 7.05
C GLU A 11 1.41 9.14 5.68
N ARG A 12 0.76 10.30 5.65
CA ARG A 12 0.51 11.06 4.42
C ARG A 12 1.47 12.24 4.27
N GLU A 13 1.81 12.82 5.38
CA GLU A 13 2.62 14.02 5.49
C GLU A 13 3.35 14.01 6.81
N HIS A 14 4.59 14.41 6.80
CA HIS A 14 5.40 14.63 7.98
C HIS A 14 5.85 16.09 7.99
N LEU A 15 5.56 16.79 9.09
CA LEU A 15 5.96 18.16 9.32
C LEU A 15 6.95 18.19 10.49
N ASP A 16 8.01 18.95 10.39
CA ASP A 16 8.80 19.25 11.57
C ASP A 16 8.00 20.12 12.56
N ALA A 17 8.50 20.26 13.78
CA ALA A 17 7.81 20.99 14.84
C ALA A 17 7.51 22.46 14.44
N CYS A 18 8.46 23.09 13.74
CA CYS A 18 8.31 24.49 13.31
C CYS A 18 7.24 24.61 12.20
N GLU A 19 7.33 23.77 11.18
CA GLU A 19 6.35 23.73 10.08
C GLU A 19 4.93 23.49 10.60
N TYR A 20 4.79 22.53 11.53
CA TYR A 20 3.49 22.23 12.14
C TYR A 20 2.92 23.42 12.92
N ILE A 21 3.74 24.11 13.73
CA ILE A 21 3.32 25.28 14.49
C ILE A 21 2.93 26.40 13.54
N GLU A 22 3.73 26.68 12.52
CA GLU A 22 3.46 27.73 11.53
C GLU A 22 2.15 27.48 10.79
N ALA A 23 1.90 26.24 10.34
CA ALA A 23 0.66 25.87 9.67
C ALA A 23 -0.57 26.16 10.55
N TRP A 24 -0.54 25.73 11.81
CA TRP A 24 -1.67 25.94 12.72
C TRP A 24 -1.87 27.40 13.14
N LEU A 25 -0.80 28.19 13.28
CA LEU A 25 -0.91 29.63 13.58
C LEU A 25 -1.47 30.40 12.38
N THR A 26 -1.12 29.98 11.17
CA THR A 26 -1.69 30.51 9.92
C THR A 26 -3.18 30.20 9.83
N ASP A 27 -3.57 28.94 10.03
CA ASP A 27 -4.98 28.52 10.04
C ASP A 27 -5.81 29.24 11.13
N ALA A 28 -5.19 29.56 12.26
CA ALA A 28 -5.82 30.37 13.32
C ALA A 28 -5.94 31.86 12.96
N GLY A 29 -5.46 32.30 11.79
CA GLY A 29 -5.52 33.68 11.33
C GLY A 29 -4.59 34.62 12.09
N LEU A 30 -3.52 34.10 12.69
CA LEU A 30 -2.58 34.89 13.47
C LEU A 30 -1.44 35.48 12.63
N ASP A 31 -1.38 35.21 11.34
CA ASP A 31 -0.38 35.75 10.43
C ASP A 31 -0.29 37.27 10.49
N GLY A 32 0.95 37.74 10.67
CA GLY A 32 1.22 39.18 10.80
C GLY A 32 0.68 39.85 12.06
N SER A 33 0.09 39.08 12.99
CA SER A 33 -0.39 39.61 14.27
C SER A 33 0.74 39.75 15.29
N ALA A 34 0.56 40.67 16.26
CA ALA A 34 1.49 40.83 17.38
C ALA A 34 1.57 39.56 18.28
N GLN A 35 0.55 38.73 18.23
CA GLN A 35 0.46 37.49 19.03
C GLN A 35 1.17 36.32 18.40
N TRP A 36 1.47 36.32 17.10
CA TRP A 36 2.03 35.19 16.36
C TRP A 36 3.31 34.68 17.02
N ARG A 37 4.27 35.58 17.28
CA ARG A 37 5.56 35.22 17.87
C ARG A 37 5.44 34.64 19.27
N SER A 38 4.57 35.23 20.11
CA SER A 38 4.36 34.72 21.47
C SER A 38 3.75 33.32 21.48
N ARG A 39 2.82 33.05 20.57
CA ARG A 39 2.21 31.71 20.43
C ARG A 39 3.18 30.70 19.83
N TYR A 40 3.97 31.12 18.87
CA TYR A 40 5.00 30.28 18.28
C TYR A 40 6.02 29.82 19.34
N ASP A 41 6.57 30.76 20.12
CA ASP A 41 7.54 30.46 21.17
C ASP A 41 6.92 29.56 22.26
N GLU A 42 5.65 29.76 22.63
CA GLU A 42 4.92 28.94 23.59
C GLU A 42 4.76 27.48 23.11
N TRP A 43 4.39 27.28 21.87
CA TRP A 43 4.20 25.95 21.28
C TRP A 43 5.56 25.24 21.09
N LEU A 44 6.57 25.97 20.63
CA LEU A 44 7.89 25.39 20.43
C LEU A 44 8.48 24.92 21.77
N SER A 45 8.35 25.74 22.85
CA SER A 45 8.77 25.33 24.20
C SER A 45 8.01 24.09 24.68
N TYR A 46 6.71 24.01 24.40
CA TYR A 46 5.90 22.84 24.77
C TYR A 46 6.34 21.57 24.02
N PHE A 47 6.70 21.67 22.74
CA PHE A 47 7.19 20.54 21.97
C PHE A 47 8.58 20.12 22.41
N ASP A 48 9.46 21.09 22.75
CA ASP A 48 10.77 20.80 23.32
C ASP A 48 10.64 20.07 24.67
N ASP A 49 9.73 20.50 25.55
CA ASP A 49 9.47 19.87 26.85
C ASP A 49 8.97 18.41 26.71
N LEU A 50 8.31 18.08 25.60
CA LEU A 50 7.80 16.74 25.28
C LEU A 50 8.75 15.92 24.41
N ASP A 51 9.90 16.46 24.01
CA ASP A 51 10.83 15.84 23.06
C ASP A 51 10.17 15.48 21.72
N VAL A 52 9.21 16.34 21.25
CA VAL A 52 8.52 16.18 19.98
C VAL A 52 9.29 16.91 18.89
N THR A 53 9.83 16.18 17.94
CA THR A 53 10.61 16.72 16.82
C THR A 53 9.80 16.93 15.56
N GLY A 54 8.64 16.29 15.46
CA GLY A 54 7.76 16.41 14.29
C GLY A 54 6.39 15.78 14.53
N VAL A 55 5.48 16.05 13.61
CA VAL A 55 4.09 15.56 13.64
C VAL A 55 3.74 14.94 12.30
N SER A 56 3.27 13.70 12.35
CA SER A 56 2.80 12.99 11.16
C SER A 56 1.28 13.10 11.03
N LEU A 57 0.82 13.41 9.85
CA LEU A 57 -0.60 13.46 9.48
C LEU A 57 -0.96 12.28 8.59
N GLY A 58 -2.06 11.58 8.89
CA GLY A 58 -2.43 10.40 8.12
C GLY A 58 -3.64 9.68 8.67
N TRP A 59 -3.72 8.38 8.42
CA TRP A 59 -4.82 7.54 8.88
C TRP A 59 -4.33 6.43 9.78
N ILE A 60 -5.07 6.18 10.84
CA ILE A 60 -4.88 5.05 11.75
C ILE A 60 -6.14 4.20 11.69
N THR A 61 -6.00 2.96 11.25
CA THR A 61 -7.10 2.01 11.19
C THR A 61 -6.83 0.84 12.11
N LEU A 62 -7.76 0.58 13.02
CA LEU A 62 -7.74 -0.56 13.92
C LEU A 62 -8.86 -1.52 13.54
N THR A 63 -8.51 -2.79 13.32
CA THR A 63 -9.48 -3.84 12.99
C THR A 63 -9.41 -4.96 14.00
N LYS A 64 -10.51 -5.23 14.69
CA LYS A 64 -10.60 -6.37 15.61
C LYS A 64 -10.72 -7.68 14.81
N ALA A 65 -9.59 -8.22 14.40
CA ALA A 65 -9.52 -9.44 13.58
C ALA A 65 -9.51 -10.73 14.40
N GLY A 66 -9.18 -10.65 15.69
CA GLY A 66 -9.10 -11.82 16.59
C GLY A 66 -7.98 -12.79 16.22
N ARG A 67 -6.90 -12.28 15.61
CA ARG A 67 -5.72 -13.08 15.25
C ARG A 67 -4.83 -13.24 16.48
N ASP A 68 -4.18 -14.39 16.59
CA ASP A 68 -3.14 -14.62 17.60
C ASP A 68 -1.88 -13.79 17.29
N ASP A 69 -1.59 -13.57 16.00
CA ASP A 69 -0.52 -12.71 15.50
C ASP A 69 -1.13 -11.57 14.68
N PRO A 70 -1.33 -10.38 15.27
CA PRO A 70 -1.94 -9.25 14.59
C PRO A 70 -1.03 -8.65 13.53
N ASP A 71 -1.62 -8.20 12.43
CA ASP A 71 -0.92 -7.45 11.38
C ASP A 71 -0.66 -6.01 11.85
N LEU A 72 0.61 -5.64 11.98
CA LEU A 72 1.05 -4.30 12.34
C LEU A 72 1.75 -3.66 11.16
N CYS A 73 1.01 -2.88 10.38
CA CYS A 73 1.52 -2.24 9.17
C CYS A 73 1.65 -0.74 9.37
N PHE A 74 2.87 -0.23 9.12
CA PHE A 74 3.22 1.19 9.13
C PHE A 74 3.80 1.52 7.77
N GLU A 75 3.20 2.45 7.05
CA GLU A 75 3.69 2.85 5.73
C GLU A 75 3.59 4.35 5.51
N GLU A 76 4.57 4.89 4.82
CA GLU A 76 4.58 6.24 4.30
C GLU A 76 3.93 6.23 2.92
N TRP A 77 2.92 7.08 2.72
CA TRP A 77 2.22 7.19 1.45
C TRP A 77 2.00 8.66 1.06
N PRO A 78 3.06 9.38 0.64
CA PRO A 78 2.95 10.79 0.23
C PRO A 78 2.29 10.96 -1.14
N TRP A 79 2.04 9.84 -1.85
CA TRP A 79 1.54 9.84 -3.22
C TRP A 79 0.06 10.19 -3.30
N GLN A 80 -0.40 10.43 -4.52
CA GLN A 80 -1.82 10.71 -4.79
C GLN A 80 -2.73 9.58 -4.30
N VAL A 81 -3.88 9.96 -3.76
CA VAL A 81 -4.94 9.07 -3.31
C VAL A 81 -6.22 9.40 -4.05
N ALA A 82 -6.86 8.40 -4.64
CA ALA A 82 -8.15 8.55 -5.31
C ALA A 82 -9.29 8.35 -4.31
N GLN A 83 -10.09 9.39 -4.13
CA GLN A 83 -11.27 9.35 -3.27
C GLN A 83 -12.47 8.67 -3.96
N PRO A 84 -13.40 8.05 -3.22
CA PRO A 84 -13.37 7.85 -1.76
C PRO A 84 -12.46 6.68 -1.33
N ILE A 85 -11.67 6.87 -0.27
CA ILE A 85 -10.74 5.86 0.25
C ILE A 85 -11.41 4.83 1.18
N GLY A 86 -12.61 5.11 1.66
CA GLY A 86 -13.30 4.27 2.65
C GLY A 86 -13.45 2.81 2.23
N GLU A 87 -13.66 2.53 0.94
CA GLU A 87 -13.74 1.18 0.41
C GLU A 87 -12.39 0.43 0.54
N THR A 88 -11.28 1.10 0.27
CA THR A 88 -9.93 0.54 0.44
C THR A 88 -9.66 0.20 1.89
N MET A 89 -10.02 1.09 2.83
CA MET A 89 -9.88 0.84 4.26
C MET A 89 -10.75 -0.33 4.72
N ALA A 90 -12.00 -0.41 4.27
CA ALA A 90 -12.91 -1.50 4.63
C ALA A 90 -12.43 -2.87 4.12
N ARG A 91 -11.76 -2.93 2.98
CA ARG A 91 -11.22 -4.17 2.39
C ARG A 91 -9.89 -4.61 2.99
N ARG A 92 -9.18 -3.73 3.71
CA ARG A 92 -7.87 -4.04 4.29
C ARG A 92 -7.89 -5.29 5.15
N ALA A 93 -8.87 -5.44 6.04
CA ALA A 93 -8.99 -6.62 6.91
C ALA A 93 -9.10 -7.94 6.15
N GLN A 94 -9.80 -7.94 5.01
CA GLN A 94 -9.90 -9.10 4.14
C GLN A 94 -8.60 -9.34 3.38
N ALA A 95 -7.94 -8.31 2.88
CA ALA A 95 -6.65 -8.40 2.21
C ALA A 95 -5.59 -9.00 3.14
N VAL A 96 -5.49 -8.53 4.38
CA VAL A 96 -4.60 -9.09 5.40
C VAL A 96 -4.90 -10.59 5.64
N THR A 97 -6.17 -10.97 5.70
CA THR A 97 -6.54 -12.38 5.87
C THR A 97 -6.02 -13.26 4.73
N TRP A 98 -6.00 -12.75 3.52
CA TRP A 98 -5.46 -13.48 2.37
C TRP A 98 -3.93 -13.43 2.33
N ALA A 99 -3.33 -12.29 2.64
CA ALA A 99 -1.87 -12.13 2.69
C ALA A 99 -1.20 -13.06 3.72
N CYS A 100 -1.89 -13.35 4.83
CA CYS A 100 -1.43 -14.29 5.87
C CYS A 100 -1.58 -15.78 5.50
N LEU A 101 -2.11 -16.13 4.33
CA LEU A 101 -2.15 -17.53 3.89
C LEU A 101 -0.73 -18.05 3.63
N SER A 102 -0.52 -19.36 3.87
CA SER A 102 0.70 -20.03 3.40
C SER A 102 0.78 -20.00 1.88
N ASP A 103 1.98 -20.21 1.33
CA ASP A 103 2.18 -20.28 -0.12
C ASP A 103 1.28 -21.34 -0.76
N GLU A 104 1.14 -22.51 -0.14
CA GLU A 104 0.23 -23.57 -0.57
C GLU A 104 -1.24 -23.09 -0.55
N GLY A 105 -1.60 -22.32 0.49
CA GLY A 105 -2.93 -21.72 0.61
C GLY A 105 -3.23 -20.72 -0.49
N LEU A 106 -2.26 -19.91 -0.89
CA LEU A 106 -2.37 -18.98 -2.02
C LEU A 106 -2.46 -19.73 -3.35
N LEU A 107 -1.58 -20.70 -3.57
CA LEU A 107 -1.52 -21.50 -4.79
C LEU A 107 -2.78 -22.33 -5.06
N ALA A 108 -3.43 -22.81 -4.00
CA ALA A 108 -4.66 -23.59 -4.12
C ALA A 108 -5.91 -22.76 -4.45
N ARG A 109 -5.82 -21.44 -4.38
CA ARG A 109 -6.96 -20.52 -4.62
C ARG A 109 -7.04 -20.07 -6.07
N ARG A 110 -8.26 -19.65 -6.42
CA ARG A 110 -8.56 -19.00 -7.70
C ARG A 110 -8.67 -17.51 -7.45
N TRP A 111 -7.81 -16.75 -8.10
CA TRP A 111 -7.73 -15.30 -7.95
C TRP A 111 -8.35 -14.61 -9.16
N ARG A 112 -8.79 -13.39 -8.94
CA ARG A 112 -9.28 -12.52 -10.00
C ARG A 112 -8.73 -11.13 -9.79
N ILE A 113 -8.19 -10.53 -10.85
CA ILE A 113 -7.76 -9.14 -10.83
C ILE A 113 -8.98 -8.25 -10.55
N ALA A 114 -8.81 -7.29 -9.64
CA ALA A 114 -9.85 -6.34 -9.30
C ALA A 114 -10.16 -5.42 -10.51
N PRO A 115 -11.44 -5.07 -10.76
CA PRO A 115 -11.83 -4.30 -11.94
C PRO A 115 -11.30 -2.87 -12.00
N ASN A 116 -10.69 -2.39 -10.89
CA ASN A 116 -10.06 -1.09 -10.78
C ASN A 116 -8.53 -1.14 -10.95
N VAL A 117 -8.00 -2.23 -11.49
CA VAL A 117 -6.57 -2.39 -11.78
C VAL A 117 -6.37 -2.36 -13.28
N ASP A 118 -5.45 -1.49 -13.73
CA ASP A 118 -5.02 -1.41 -15.11
C ASP A 118 -3.62 -1.99 -15.30
N SER A 119 -3.36 -2.45 -16.51
CA SER A 119 -2.00 -2.77 -16.96
C SER A 119 -1.50 -1.66 -17.89
N GLU A 120 -0.35 -1.11 -17.55
CA GLU A 120 0.39 -0.14 -18.35
C GLU A 120 1.65 -0.83 -18.89
N THR A 121 1.91 -0.73 -20.18
CA THR A 121 3.13 -1.29 -20.79
C THR A 121 3.90 -0.20 -21.53
N ALA A 122 5.21 -0.20 -21.39
CA ALA A 122 6.11 0.70 -22.10
C ALA A 122 7.29 -0.09 -22.69
N GLY A 123 7.73 0.30 -23.89
CA GLY A 123 8.84 -0.33 -24.57
C GLY A 123 9.17 0.38 -25.88
N ARG A 124 10.21 -0.10 -26.56
CA ARG A 124 10.61 0.46 -27.87
C ARG A 124 9.67 -0.03 -28.97
N PRO A 125 9.36 0.81 -29.96
CA PRO A 125 8.59 0.37 -31.13
C PRO A 125 9.26 -0.82 -31.82
N GLY A 126 8.51 -1.92 -31.97
CA GLY A 126 8.98 -3.16 -32.62
C GLY A 126 9.70 -4.14 -31.68
N ALA A 127 9.83 -3.84 -30.40
CA ALA A 127 10.29 -4.84 -29.42
C ALA A 127 9.23 -5.96 -29.27
N THR A 128 9.70 -7.20 -29.08
CA THR A 128 8.83 -8.36 -28.88
C THR A 128 8.20 -8.32 -27.50
N ASP A 129 8.96 -7.89 -26.51
CA ASP A 129 8.52 -7.78 -25.12
C ASP A 129 8.58 -6.31 -24.65
N PRO A 130 7.65 -5.87 -23.81
CA PRO A 130 7.72 -4.56 -23.19
C PRO A 130 8.91 -4.47 -22.23
N GLU A 131 9.52 -3.30 -22.16
CA GLU A 131 10.62 -3.02 -21.20
C GLU A 131 10.07 -2.88 -19.78
N HIS A 132 8.83 -2.39 -19.63
CA HIS A 132 8.15 -2.19 -18.35
C HIS A 132 6.69 -2.64 -18.46
N ILE A 133 6.26 -3.40 -17.48
CA ILE A 133 4.86 -3.79 -17.26
C ILE A 133 4.51 -3.36 -15.84
N VAL A 134 3.48 -2.52 -15.70
CA VAL A 134 3.04 -2.01 -14.41
C VAL A 134 1.55 -2.29 -14.24
N LEU A 135 1.16 -2.93 -13.14
CA LEU A 135 -0.24 -2.93 -12.69
C LEU A 135 -0.46 -1.72 -11.78
N ARG A 136 -1.51 -0.97 -12.05
CA ARG A 136 -1.87 0.22 -11.29
C ARG A 136 -3.31 0.19 -10.82
N GLN A 137 -3.54 0.43 -9.54
CA GLN A 137 -4.87 0.66 -9.00
C GLN A 137 -5.36 2.06 -9.35
N ARG A 138 -6.59 2.18 -9.86
CA ARG A 138 -7.22 3.48 -10.19
C ARG A 138 -7.92 4.13 -8.99
N ARG A 139 -8.06 3.45 -7.88
CA ARG A 139 -8.77 3.91 -6.68
C ARG A 139 -7.97 3.63 -5.41
N GLY A 140 -8.35 4.30 -4.33
CA GLY A 140 -7.71 4.18 -3.04
C GLY A 140 -6.30 4.74 -3.07
N LEU A 141 -5.32 3.98 -2.63
CA LEU A 141 -3.91 4.41 -2.59
C LEU A 141 -3.25 4.50 -3.96
N CYS A 142 -3.92 4.08 -5.03
CA CYS A 142 -3.35 4.09 -6.39
C CYS A 142 -2.01 3.34 -6.49
N ARG A 143 -1.89 2.24 -5.76
CA ARG A 143 -0.67 1.42 -5.76
C ARG A 143 -0.30 0.99 -7.17
N ALA A 144 0.99 0.92 -7.42
CA ALA A 144 1.55 0.46 -8.68
C ALA A 144 2.67 -0.54 -8.42
N VAL A 145 2.65 -1.65 -9.14
CA VAL A 145 3.66 -2.71 -9.02
C VAL A 145 4.23 -3.00 -10.39
N GLU A 146 5.54 -2.98 -10.50
CA GLU A 146 6.25 -3.39 -11.70
C GLU A 146 6.40 -4.91 -11.76
N MET A 147 6.24 -5.47 -12.96
CA MET A 147 6.27 -6.91 -13.19
C MET A 147 7.16 -7.26 -14.36
N THR A 148 7.60 -8.51 -14.39
CA THR A 148 8.19 -9.12 -15.58
C THR A 148 7.11 -9.59 -16.54
N THR A 149 7.49 -10.00 -17.75
CA THR A 149 6.58 -10.63 -18.71
C THR A 149 5.96 -11.91 -18.11
N ALA A 150 6.71 -12.66 -17.33
CA ALA A 150 6.23 -13.92 -16.74
C ALA A 150 5.20 -13.68 -15.62
N SER A 151 5.50 -12.82 -14.64
CA SER A 151 4.55 -12.49 -13.58
C SER A 151 3.34 -11.73 -14.10
N GLY A 152 3.53 -10.86 -15.11
CA GLY A 152 2.43 -10.22 -15.84
C GLY A 152 1.52 -11.22 -16.54
N GLY A 153 2.08 -12.26 -17.14
CA GLY A 153 1.34 -13.36 -17.72
C GLY A 153 0.51 -14.14 -16.71
N VAL A 154 1.10 -14.43 -15.53
CA VAL A 154 0.39 -15.11 -14.44
C VAL A 154 -0.78 -14.26 -13.94
N LEU A 155 -0.51 -12.99 -13.58
CA LEU A 155 -1.57 -12.13 -13.06
C LEU A 155 -2.65 -11.84 -14.10
N GLY A 156 -2.27 -11.66 -15.37
CA GLY A 156 -3.21 -11.47 -16.47
C GLY A 156 -4.14 -12.67 -16.70
N ALA A 157 -3.72 -13.88 -16.34
CA ALA A 157 -4.52 -15.10 -16.42
C ALA A 157 -5.41 -15.33 -15.19
N CYS A 158 -5.32 -14.47 -14.16
CA CYS A 158 -6.15 -14.56 -12.94
C CYS A 158 -7.57 -14.04 -13.21
N ASP A 159 -8.41 -14.86 -13.82
CA ASP A 159 -9.83 -14.59 -14.13
C ASP A 159 -10.80 -15.28 -13.18
N GLY A 160 -10.29 -16.09 -12.23
CA GLY A 160 -11.06 -16.86 -11.26
C GLY A 160 -11.44 -18.28 -11.74
N GLU A 161 -10.99 -18.74 -12.91
CA GLU A 161 -11.30 -20.07 -13.42
C GLU A 161 -10.31 -21.13 -12.97
N LEU A 162 -9.00 -20.82 -13.03
CA LEU A 162 -7.92 -21.70 -12.62
C LEU A 162 -7.36 -21.31 -11.25
N THR A 163 -6.72 -22.28 -10.58
CA THR A 163 -5.95 -22.00 -9.37
C THR A 163 -4.64 -21.30 -9.73
N LEU A 164 -4.06 -20.55 -8.80
CA LEU A 164 -2.77 -19.91 -9.02
C LEU A 164 -1.67 -20.93 -9.38
N ALA A 165 -1.67 -22.12 -8.74
CA ALA A 165 -0.76 -23.21 -9.10
C ALA A 165 -0.90 -23.62 -10.56
N GLN A 166 -2.14 -23.84 -11.04
CA GLN A 166 -2.37 -24.20 -12.44
C GLN A 166 -1.90 -23.12 -13.42
N ILE A 167 -2.08 -21.86 -13.07
CA ILE A 167 -1.64 -20.73 -13.88
C ILE A 167 -0.11 -20.64 -13.90
N THR A 168 0.55 -20.74 -12.74
CA THR A 168 2.03 -20.69 -12.67
C THR A 168 2.68 -21.87 -13.39
N ASP A 169 2.13 -23.09 -13.27
CA ASP A 169 2.57 -24.27 -14.02
C ASP A 169 2.48 -24.02 -15.54
N ALA A 170 1.34 -23.52 -16.01
CA ALA A 170 1.13 -23.27 -17.43
C ALA A 170 2.05 -22.18 -17.98
N VAL A 171 2.18 -21.04 -17.26
CA VAL A 171 3.03 -19.91 -17.68
C VAL A 171 4.50 -20.30 -17.68
N SER A 172 4.99 -21.02 -16.66
CA SER A 172 6.38 -21.50 -16.62
C SER A 172 6.71 -22.43 -17.78
N ALA A 173 5.78 -23.32 -18.15
CA ALA A 173 5.95 -24.21 -19.28
C ALA A 173 5.92 -23.49 -20.64
N ILE A 174 5.04 -22.49 -20.81
CA ILE A 174 4.90 -21.73 -22.07
C ILE A 174 6.10 -20.82 -22.32
N LEU A 175 6.58 -20.16 -21.24
CA LEU A 175 7.68 -19.18 -21.34
C LEU A 175 9.06 -19.85 -21.13
N GLU A 176 9.10 -21.14 -20.83
CA GLU A 176 10.32 -21.91 -20.56
C GLU A 176 11.15 -21.29 -19.43
N VAL A 177 10.48 -20.75 -18.39
CA VAL A 177 11.11 -20.15 -17.20
C VAL A 177 11.10 -21.14 -16.04
N ASP A 178 12.04 -20.97 -15.12
CA ASP A 178 12.10 -21.78 -13.90
C ASP A 178 10.86 -21.53 -13.03
N HIS A 179 10.15 -22.60 -12.66
CA HIS A 179 8.90 -22.51 -11.91
C HIS A 179 9.11 -21.95 -10.49
N ASP A 180 10.19 -22.36 -9.80
CA ASP A 180 10.44 -21.90 -8.44
C ASP A 180 10.82 -20.41 -8.43
N ALA A 181 11.60 -19.96 -9.42
CA ALA A 181 11.92 -18.56 -9.61
C ALA A 181 10.65 -17.73 -9.89
N LEU A 182 9.71 -18.25 -10.70
CA LEU A 182 8.43 -17.59 -10.97
C LEU A 182 7.58 -17.49 -9.69
N LEU A 183 7.56 -18.51 -8.84
CA LEU A 183 6.83 -18.46 -7.57
C LEU A 183 7.41 -17.41 -6.61
N ILE A 184 8.73 -17.29 -6.51
CA ILE A 184 9.41 -16.29 -5.70
C ILE A 184 9.00 -14.88 -6.13
N GLU A 185 8.75 -14.65 -7.41
CA GLU A 185 8.31 -13.38 -7.95
C GLU A 185 6.81 -13.14 -7.74
N VAL A 186 5.97 -14.13 -8.02
CA VAL A 186 4.51 -13.99 -8.06
C VAL A 186 3.87 -13.94 -6.68
N LEU A 187 4.32 -14.76 -5.73
CA LEU A 187 3.68 -14.87 -4.42
C LEU A 187 3.66 -13.54 -3.63
N PRO A 188 4.74 -12.74 -3.60
CA PRO A 188 4.69 -11.41 -3.01
C PRO A 188 3.65 -10.50 -3.67
N LEU A 189 3.55 -10.51 -5.01
CA LEU A 189 2.60 -9.70 -5.77
C LEU A 189 1.14 -10.05 -5.46
N VAL A 190 0.85 -11.32 -5.21
CA VAL A 190 -0.51 -11.78 -4.83
C VAL A 190 -0.87 -11.37 -3.39
N ARG A 191 0.13 -11.14 -2.53
CA ARG A 191 -0.07 -10.68 -1.15
C ARG A 191 -0.33 -9.17 -1.06
N GLU A 192 0.15 -8.38 -2.00
CA GLU A 192 -0.10 -6.93 -2.10
C GLU A 192 -1.51 -6.60 -2.61
#